data_4e13198e74c77feec01c56a7a09819c5
#
_entry.id   4e13198e74c77feec01c56a7a09819c5
#
_cell.length_a   1.000
_cell.length_b   1.000
_cell.length_c   1.000
_cell.angle_alpha   90.00
_cell.angle_beta   90.00
_cell.angle_gamma   90.00
#
_symmetry.space_group_name_H-M   'P 1'
#
loop_
_entity.id
_entity.type
_entity.pdbx_description
1 polymer ?
#
loop_
_entity_poly.entity_id
_entity_poly.type
_entity_poly.pdbx_seq_one_letter_code
_entity_poly.pdbx_strand_id
1 'polypeptide(L)'
;EAIEKFASQIQILKPQNIDGNAKGKIRLYHVLSAEYNDQDKWKKLITFVDSESNKKVKNIITMRFKSIINVENQKKDFAIRDIEIQIENVQKDYDRSIKDKLAFLSEQAGIARKLGVKKNTIESQMFVTQNTVVTNVKTETPFYLRGYEAIEEEINQIKNRKDKAAFTVKLFELEKKKRKFLQNQTIERALSLFDKIPLKQTDFRATI
;
A
#
# COMPACT_ATOMS: atom_id res chain seq x y z
N GLU A 1 54.17 -5.67 -15.09
CA GLU A 1 55.39 -5.26 -14.35
C GLU A 1 55.53 -3.72 -14.32
N ALA A 2 55.64 -2.98 -15.47
CA ALA A 2 55.74 -1.51 -15.49
C ALA A 2 54.49 -0.82 -14.99
N ILE A 3 53.28 -1.32 -15.33
CA ILE A 3 52.01 -0.80 -14.88
C ILE A 3 51.78 -1.06 -13.37
N GLU A 4 52.15 -2.21 -12.88
CA GLU A 4 52.07 -2.57 -11.47
C GLU A 4 53.01 -1.70 -10.61
N LYS A 5 54.24 -1.48 -11.10
CA LYS A 5 55.20 -0.60 -10.45
C LYS A 5 54.71 0.85 -10.41
N PHE A 6 54.08 1.34 -11.47
CA PHE A 6 53.45 2.66 -11.46
C PHE A 6 52.21 2.73 -10.53
N ALA A 7 51.35 1.72 -10.56
CA ALA A 7 50.18 1.66 -9.71
C ALA A 7 50.55 1.64 -8.21
N SER A 8 51.65 1.00 -7.84
CA SER A 8 52.14 0.97 -6.47
C SER A 8 52.66 2.32 -5.94
N GLN A 9 52.98 3.27 -6.83
CA GLN A 9 53.40 4.62 -6.47
C GLN A 9 52.24 5.57 -6.25
N ILE A 10 51.00 5.17 -6.60
CA ILE A 10 49.80 5.98 -6.41
C ILE A 10 49.30 5.76 -4.98
N GLN A 11 49.24 6.83 -4.20
CA GLN A 11 48.71 6.84 -2.85
C GLN A 11 47.35 7.52 -2.81
N ILE A 12 46.40 6.89 -2.14
CA ILE A 12 45.09 7.46 -1.85
C ILE A 12 45.09 7.91 -0.39
N LEU A 13 45.26 9.19 -0.17
CA LEU A 13 45.21 9.76 1.17
C LEU A 13 43.76 9.98 1.59
N LYS A 14 43.40 9.40 2.73
CA LYS A 14 42.07 9.57 3.33
C LYS A 14 41.88 10.98 3.88
N PRO A 15 40.62 11.43 4.06
CA PRO A 15 40.34 12.69 4.77
C PRO A 15 41.01 12.71 6.12
N GLN A 16 41.77 13.78 6.41
CA GLN A 16 42.47 13.95 7.67
C GLN A 16 42.24 15.37 8.22
N ASN A 17 42.30 15.53 9.53
CA ASN A 17 42.48 16.84 10.16
C ASN A 17 43.85 17.37 9.81
N ILE A 18 43.91 18.51 9.14
CA ILE A 18 45.17 19.11 8.68
C ILE A 18 45.94 19.77 9.85
N ASP A 19 45.22 20.27 10.86
CA ASP A 19 45.78 20.84 12.04
C ASP A 19 45.36 20.03 13.26
N GLY A 20 46.30 19.52 14.03
CA GLY A 20 46.07 18.67 15.20
C GLY A 20 45.29 19.35 16.37
N ASN A 21 44.72 20.54 16.15
CA ASN A 21 43.82 21.22 17.07
C ASN A 21 42.36 20.94 16.72
N ALA A 22 41.52 20.78 17.73
CA ALA A 22 40.08 20.45 17.61
C ALA A 22 39.24 21.46 16.78
N LYS A 23 39.84 22.54 16.26
CA LYS A 23 39.27 23.56 15.36
C LYS A 23 39.93 23.57 13.98
N GLY A 24 40.78 22.61 13.64
CA GLY A 24 41.49 22.55 12.36
C GLY A 24 40.55 22.27 11.18
N LYS A 25 40.95 22.77 9.99
CA LYS A 25 40.22 22.49 8.75
C LYS A 25 40.25 21.01 8.46
N ILE A 26 39.08 20.36 8.45
CA ILE A 26 38.93 18.94 8.07
C ILE A 26 38.98 18.90 6.54
N ARG A 27 39.90 18.09 5.98
CA ARG A 27 39.88 17.74 4.58
C ARG A 27 38.82 16.69 4.35
N LEU A 28 37.71 17.07 3.73
CA LEU A 28 36.54 16.18 3.49
C LEU A 28 36.67 15.31 2.24
N TYR A 29 37.81 15.35 1.56
CA TYR A 29 38.04 14.65 0.29
C TYR A 29 39.29 13.78 0.35
N HIS A 30 39.29 12.72 -0.44
CA HIS A 30 40.48 11.90 -0.68
C HIS A 30 41.41 12.62 -1.63
N VAL A 31 42.70 12.47 -1.41
CA VAL A 31 43.73 13.04 -2.31
C VAL A 31 44.43 11.89 -3.01
N LEU A 32 44.48 11.97 -4.34
CA LEU A 32 45.32 11.08 -5.15
C LEU A 32 46.69 11.74 -5.32
N SER A 33 47.72 11.10 -4.84
CA SER A 33 49.10 11.60 -4.99
C SER A 33 50.00 10.54 -5.58
N ALA A 34 50.96 10.94 -6.41
CA ALA A 34 52.00 10.10 -6.88
C ALA A 34 53.26 10.92 -7.18
N GLU A 35 54.44 10.32 -7.02
CA GLU A 35 55.70 10.88 -7.49
C GLU A 35 55.94 10.48 -8.91
N TYR A 36 55.92 11.46 -9.85
CA TYR A 36 56.10 11.21 -11.24
C TYR A 36 56.74 12.33 -11.98
N ASN A 37 57.71 12.04 -12.83
CA ASN A 37 58.58 13.03 -13.47
C ASN A 37 57.95 13.72 -14.70
N ASP A 38 56.84 13.19 -15.23
CA ASP A 38 56.16 13.71 -16.43
C ASP A 38 54.79 14.29 -16.05
N GLN A 39 54.76 15.60 -15.85
CA GLN A 39 53.56 16.33 -15.40
C GLN A 39 52.39 16.22 -16.39
N ASP A 40 52.66 16.15 -17.71
CA ASP A 40 51.58 16.09 -18.71
C ASP A 40 50.92 14.72 -18.76
N LYS A 41 51.71 13.66 -18.61
CA LYS A 41 51.17 12.32 -18.49
C LYS A 41 50.35 12.15 -17.21
N TRP A 42 50.80 12.75 -16.08
CA TRP A 42 50.09 12.74 -14.85
C TRP A 42 48.72 13.45 -14.95
N LYS A 43 48.67 14.62 -15.59
CA LYS A 43 47.41 15.34 -15.86
C LYS A 43 46.45 14.51 -16.70
N LYS A 44 46.94 13.87 -17.76
CA LYS A 44 46.11 12.97 -18.59
C LYS A 44 45.57 11.80 -17.80
N LEU A 45 46.38 11.19 -16.94
CA LEU A 45 45.93 10.11 -16.04
C LEU A 45 44.85 10.54 -15.06
N ILE A 46 45.03 11.68 -14.39
CA ILE A 46 44.04 12.21 -13.45
C ILE A 46 42.71 12.51 -14.17
N THR A 47 42.79 13.14 -15.36
CA THR A 47 41.60 13.41 -16.17
C THR A 47 40.88 12.14 -16.57
N PHE A 48 41.63 11.09 -16.96
CA PHE A 48 41.05 9.78 -17.26
C PHE A 48 40.38 9.14 -16.03
N VAL A 49 41.08 9.11 -14.91
CA VAL A 49 40.53 8.56 -13.64
C VAL A 49 39.28 9.32 -13.20
N ASP A 50 39.27 10.64 -13.28
CA ASP A 50 38.14 11.49 -12.98
C ASP A 50 36.93 11.14 -13.89
N SER A 51 37.19 11.08 -15.21
CA SER A 51 36.16 10.72 -16.18
C SER A 51 35.57 9.32 -15.96
N GLU A 52 36.39 8.30 -15.76
CA GLU A 52 35.94 6.92 -15.54
C GLU A 52 35.24 6.76 -14.16
N SER A 53 35.73 7.48 -13.13
CA SER A 53 35.08 7.50 -11.83
C SER A 53 33.69 8.13 -11.90
N ASN A 54 33.56 9.27 -12.56
CA ASN A 54 32.28 9.93 -12.76
C ASN A 54 31.30 9.07 -13.57
N LYS A 55 31.79 8.39 -14.62
CA LYS A 55 31.00 7.44 -15.41
C LYS A 55 30.49 6.26 -14.55
N LYS A 56 31.37 5.68 -13.71
CA LYS A 56 30.97 4.61 -12.76
C LYS A 56 29.94 5.10 -11.76
N VAL A 57 30.14 6.25 -11.13
CA VAL A 57 29.20 6.84 -10.17
C VAL A 57 27.83 7.06 -10.83
N LYS A 58 27.82 7.67 -12.01
CA LYS A 58 26.60 7.87 -12.80
C LYS A 58 25.85 6.56 -13.07
N ASN A 59 26.56 5.52 -13.51
CA ASN A 59 25.97 4.22 -13.77
C ASN A 59 25.40 3.58 -12.49
N ILE A 60 26.15 3.65 -11.39
CA ILE A 60 25.70 3.13 -10.08
C ILE A 60 24.43 3.84 -9.61
N ILE A 61 24.41 5.19 -9.66
CA ILE A 61 23.23 5.97 -9.27
C ILE A 61 22.02 5.59 -10.12
N THR A 62 22.21 5.52 -11.45
CA THR A 62 21.15 5.18 -12.39
C THR A 62 20.60 3.76 -12.14
N MET A 63 21.50 2.78 -11.96
CA MET A 63 21.08 1.40 -11.69
C MET A 63 20.34 1.28 -10.35
N ARG A 64 20.87 1.91 -9.28
CA ARG A 64 20.23 1.88 -7.96
C ARG A 64 18.85 2.54 -7.98
N PHE A 65 18.74 3.70 -8.64
CA PHE A 65 17.45 4.36 -8.77
C PHE A 65 16.43 3.47 -9.51
N LYS A 66 16.80 2.90 -10.66
CA LYS A 66 15.93 1.98 -11.41
C LYS A 66 15.52 0.77 -10.58
N SER A 67 16.44 0.21 -9.80
CA SER A 67 16.15 -0.91 -8.91
C SER A 67 15.13 -0.52 -7.82
N ILE A 68 15.28 0.65 -7.19
CA ILE A 68 14.33 1.15 -6.19
C ILE A 68 12.95 1.35 -6.81
N ILE A 69 12.87 1.99 -7.97
CA ILE A 69 11.61 2.21 -8.69
C ILE A 69 10.92 0.87 -9.03
N ASN A 70 11.68 -0.13 -9.49
CA ASN A 70 11.13 -1.45 -9.77
C ASN A 70 10.54 -2.12 -8.52
N VAL A 71 11.25 -2.06 -7.40
CA VAL A 71 10.76 -2.60 -6.12
C VAL A 71 9.49 -1.88 -5.66
N GLU A 72 9.44 -0.55 -5.75
CA GLU A 72 8.25 0.21 -5.36
C GLU A 72 7.05 -0.06 -6.28
N ASN A 73 7.26 -0.26 -7.59
CA ASN A 73 6.20 -0.71 -8.50
C ASN A 73 5.66 -2.09 -8.09
N GLN A 74 6.54 -3.05 -7.82
CA GLN A 74 6.12 -4.39 -7.38
C GLN A 74 5.32 -4.33 -6.07
N LYS A 75 5.76 -3.52 -5.09
CA LYS A 75 5.02 -3.32 -3.84
C LYS A 75 3.62 -2.75 -4.08
N LYS A 76 3.50 -1.76 -4.99
CA LYS A 76 2.21 -1.18 -5.38
C LYS A 76 1.30 -2.24 -5.99
N ASP A 77 1.83 -3.05 -6.91
CA ASP A 77 1.08 -4.11 -7.58
C ASP A 77 0.62 -5.20 -6.60
N PHE A 78 1.49 -5.62 -5.69
CA PHE A 78 1.11 -6.59 -4.64
C PHE A 78 0.02 -6.03 -3.73
N ALA A 79 0.16 -4.77 -3.28
CA ALA A 79 -0.84 -4.14 -2.44
C ALA A 79 -2.22 -4.04 -3.13
N ILE A 80 -2.25 -3.78 -4.45
CA ILE A 80 -3.49 -3.75 -5.23
C ILE A 80 -4.10 -5.16 -5.31
N ARG A 81 -3.30 -6.19 -5.62
CA ARG A 81 -3.77 -7.58 -5.68
C ARG A 81 -4.32 -8.06 -4.33
N ASP A 82 -3.63 -7.75 -3.24
CA ASP A 82 -4.09 -8.11 -1.89
C ASP A 82 -5.45 -7.47 -1.57
N ILE A 83 -5.67 -6.22 -1.99
CA ILE A 83 -6.95 -5.55 -1.81
C ILE A 83 -8.02 -6.20 -2.71
N GLU A 84 -7.70 -6.59 -3.93
CA GLU A 84 -8.63 -7.27 -4.84
C GLU A 84 -9.09 -8.61 -4.27
N ILE A 85 -8.17 -9.40 -3.71
CA ILE A 85 -8.49 -10.66 -3.02
C ILE A 85 -9.41 -10.38 -1.80
N GLN A 86 -9.12 -9.33 -1.04
CA GLN A 86 -9.98 -8.96 0.10
C GLN A 86 -11.38 -8.54 -0.34
N ILE A 87 -11.50 -7.79 -1.45
CA ILE A 87 -12.79 -7.41 -2.05
C ILE A 87 -13.58 -8.66 -2.45
N GLU A 88 -12.94 -9.60 -3.15
CA GLU A 88 -13.57 -10.85 -3.56
C GLU A 88 -14.07 -11.68 -2.35
N ASN A 89 -13.24 -11.78 -1.32
CA ASN A 89 -13.61 -12.49 -0.09
C ASN A 89 -14.80 -11.83 0.61
N VAL A 90 -14.80 -10.50 0.74
CA VAL A 90 -15.92 -9.77 1.35
C VAL A 90 -17.22 -9.95 0.54
N GLN A 91 -17.14 -10.00 -0.80
CA GLN A 91 -18.29 -10.28 -1.65
C GLN A 91 -18.83 -11.71 -1.45
N LYS A 92 -17.94 -12.70 -1.39
CA LYS A 92 -18.31 -14.09 -1.11
C LYS A 92 -18.95 -14.24 0.27
N ASP A 93 -18.37 -13.59 1.28
CA ASP A 93 -18.92 -13.62 2.65
C ASP A 93 -20.31 -12.97 2.71
N TYR A 94 -20.50 -11.85 2.00
CA TYR A 94 -21.80 -11.20 1.87
C TYR A 94 -22.81 -12.12 1.20
N ASP A 95 -22.47 -12.74 0.06
CA ASP A 95 -23.37 -13.62 -0.68
C ASP A 95 -23.77 -14.84 0.17
N ARG A 96 -22.82 -15.40 0.94
CA ARG A 96 -23.10 -16.47 1.90
C ARG A 96 -24.06 -16.02 3.00
N SER A 97 -23.76 -14.88 3.62
CA SER A 97 -24.62 -14.30 4.67
C SER A 97 -26.05 -14.03 4.19
N ILE A 98 -26.20 -13.51 2.96
CA ILE A 98 -27.52 -13.31 2.35
C ILE A 98 -28.23 -14.63 2.10
N LYS A 99 -27.52 -15.64 1.59
CA LYS A 99 -28.11 -16.98 1.39
C LYS A 99 -28.61 -17.59 2.70
N ASP A 100 -27.80 -17.51 3.74
CA ASP A 100 -28.14 -18.01 5.07
C ASP A 100 -29.35 -17.24 5.66
N LYS A 101 -29.36 -15.90 5.50
CA LYS A 101 -30.49 -15.07 5.93
C LYS A 101 -31.78 -15.39 5.17
N LEU A 102 -31.70 -15.58 3.86
CA LEU A 102 -32.87 -15.96 3.05
C LEU A 102 -33.42 -17.34 3.43
N ALA A 103 -32.55 -18.31 3.72
CA ALA A 103 -32.95 -19.62 4.20
C ALA A 103 -33.69 -19.52 5.55
N PHE A 104 -33.12 -18.79 6.50
CA PHE A 104 -33.75 -18.52 7.80
C PHE A 104 -35.12 -17.85 7.64
N LEU A 105 -35.18 -16.76 6.87
CA LEU A 105 -36.44 -16.04 6.64
C LEU A 105 -37.52 -16.94 5.98
N SER A 106 -37.12 -17.79 5.04
CA SER A 106 -38.01 -18.73 4.37
C SER A 106 -38.59 -19.76 5.36
N GLU A 107 -37.77 -20.28 6.27
CA GLU A 107 -38.20 -21.16 7.34
C GLU A 107 -39.18 -20.45 8.28
N GLN A 108 -38.88 -19.25 8.73
CA GLN A 108 -39.74 -18.46 9.62
C GLN A 108 -41.09 -18.10 8.98
N ALA A 109 -41.11 -17.80 7.66
CA ALA A 109 -42.34 -17.59 6.91
C ALA A 109 -43.18 -18.86 6.82
N GLY A 110 -42.53 -20.02 6.64
CA GLY A 110 -43.19 -21.33 6.63
C GLY A 110 -43.87 -21.66 7.99
N ILE A 111 -43.18 -21.38 9.09
CA ILE A 111 -43.72 -21.53 10.45
C ILE A 111 -44.92 -20.59 10.67
N ALA A 112 -44.76 -19.29 10.33
CA ALA A 112 -45.81 -18.29 10.44
C ALA A 112 -47.08 -18.68 9.65
N ARG A 113 -46.94 -19.23 8.42
CA ARG A 113 -48.06 -19.72 7.62
C ARG A 113 -48.78 -20.92 8.27
N LYS A 114 -48.01 -21.89 8.76
CA LYS A 114 -48.58 -23.06 9.45
C LYS A 114 -49.35 -22.68 10.71
N LEU A 115 -48.92 -21.64 11.42
CA LEU A 115 -49.56 -21.10 12.61
C LEU A 115 -50.69 -20.10 12.30
N GLY A 116 -50.92 -19.73 11.03
CA GLY A 116 -51.92 -18.76 10.63
C GLY A 116 -51.58 -17.31 10.99
N VAL A 117 -50.30 -17.02 11.31
CA VAL A 117 -49.86 -15.68 11.68
C VAL A 117 -49.62 -14.85 10.43
N LYS A 118 -50.66 -14.15 9.96
CA LYS A 118 -50.62 -13.39 8.71
C LYS A 118 -49.85 -12.04 8.88
N LYS A 119 -50.15 -11.29 9.94
CA LYS A 119 -49.57 -10.00 10.25
C LYS A 119 -48.97 -10.02 11.66
N ASN A 120 -48.22 -8.97 12.01
CA ASN A 120 -47.60 -8.84 13.31
C ASN A 120 -48.66 -8.94 14.44
N THR A 121 -48.54 -9.98 15.28
CA THR A 121 -49.46 -10.23 16.39
C THR A 121 -48.94 -9.64 17.71
N ILE A 122 -47.75 -9.10 17.74
CA ILE A 122 -47.11 -8.57 18.95
C ILE A 122 -47.84 -7.31 19.44
N GLU A 123 -48.37 -6.47 18.55
CA GLU A 123 -49.13 -5.28 18.90
C GLU A 123 -50.51 -5.58 19.50
N SER A 124 -51.11 -6.71 19.12
CA SER A 124 -52.44 -7.09 19.63
C SER A 124 -52.42 -7.67 21.07
N GLN A 125 -51.27 -8.12 21.55
CA GLN A 125 -51.13 -8.68 22.90
C GLN A 125 -50.78 -7.65 23.97
N MET A 126 -50.36 -6.43 23.60
CA MET A 126 -50.03 -5.36 24.55
C MET A 126 -51.27 -4.66 25.14
N PHE A 127 -52.49 -4.90 24.65
CA PHE A 127 -53.68 -4.16 25.02
C PHE A 127 -54.62 -4.85 26.02
N VAL A 128 -54.27 -6.00 26.54
CA VAL A 128 -55.15 -6.71 27.48
C VAL A 128 -54.40 -7.13 28.74
N THR A 129 -54.00 -6.17 29.56
CA THR A 129 -53.96 -6.36 31.03
C THR A 129 -53.80 -5.00 31.72
N GLN A 130 -54.91 -4.35 32.02
CA GLN A 130 -54.96 -3.42 33.13
C GLN A 130 -54.69 -4.22 34.43
N ASN A 131 -53.70 -3.75 35.21
CA ASN A 131 -53.37 -4.18 36.58
C ASN A 131 -52.42 -5.37 36.78
N THR A 132 -51.32 -5.47 36.07
CA THR A 132 -50.17 -6.21 36.63
C THR A 132 -48.87 -5.54 36.21
N VAL A 133 -48.02 -5.19 37.19
CA VAL A 133 -46.64 -4.72 36.97
C VAL A 133 -45.88 -5.91 36.37
N VAL A 134 -45.78 -5.96 35.03
CA VAL A 134 -44.96 -6.95 34.36
C VAL A 134 -43.53 -6.44 34.38
N THR A 135 -42.73 -6.99 35.26
CA THR A 135 -41.27 -6.95 35.17
C THR A 135 -40.87 -7.26 33.74
N ASN A 136 -40.02 -6.41 33.18
CA ASN A 136 -39.44 -6.56 31.82
C ASN A 136 -38.69 -7.90 31.66
N VAL A 137 -39.39 -8.96 31.37
CA VAL A 137 -38.81 -10.16 30.78
C VAL A 137 -38.62 -9.84 29.31
N LYS A 138 -37.41 -9.48 28.92
CA LYS A 138 -36.98 -9.51 27.49
C LYS A 138 -37.02 -10.96 27.02
N THR A 139 -38.17 -11.52 26.80
CA THR A 139 -38.33 -12.73 25.99
C THR A 139 -38.06 -12.31 24.55
N GLU A 140 -36.99 -12.82 23.94
CA GLU A 140 -36.76 -12.65 22.52
C GLU A 140 -38.00 -13.19 21.80
N THR A 141 -38.79 -12.28 21.25
CA THR A 141 -40.04 -12.60 20.58
C THR A 141 -39.69 -13.46 19.33
N PRO A 142 -40.26 -14.68 19.18
CA PRO A 142 -39.99 -15.53 18.07
C PRO A 142 -40.24 -14.82 16.75
N PHE A 143 -39.30 -14.95 15.79
CA PHE A 143 -39.28 -14.16 14.55
C PHE A 143 -40.53 -14.39 13.68
N TYR A 144 -41.12 -15.59 13.69
CA TYR A 144 -42.32 -15.93 12.92
C TYR A 144 -43.59 -15.13 13.40
N LEU A 145 -43.59 -14.57 14.61
CA LEU A 145 -44.68 -13.73 15.07
C LEU A 145 -44.81 -12.38 14.38
N ARG A 146 -43.78 -11.99 13.57
CA ARG A 146 -43.85 -10.83 12.66
C ARG A 146 -44.90 -11.02 11.54
N GLY A 147 -45.32 -12.25 11.32
CA GLY A 147 -46.25 -12.61 10.26
C GLY A 147 -45.59 -12.89 8.92
N TYR A 148 -46.17 -13.85 8.17
CA TYR A 148 -45.58 -14.30 6.90
C TYR A 148 -45.56 -13.19 5.83
N GLU A 149 -46.53 -12.27 5.79
CA GLU A 149 -46.55 -11.17 4.79
C GLU A 149 -45.34 -10.26 4.93
N ALA A 150 -44.99 -9.86 6.16
CA ALA A 150 -43.84 -8.99 6.41
C ALA A 150 -42.51 -9.71 6.14
N ILE A 151 -42.41 -11.00 6.48
CA ILE A 151 -41.21 -11.79 6.26
C ILE A 151 -40.97 -12.02 4.76
N GLU A 152 -42.03 -12.31 3.99
CA GLU A 152 -41.94 -12.52 2.54
C GLU A 152 -41.57 -11.23 1.81
N GLU A 153 -42.08 -10.08 2.25
CA GLU A 153 -41.66 -8.80 1.70
C GLU A 153 -40.19 -8.54 2.00
N GLU A 154 -39.68 -8.85 3.21
CA GLU A 154 -38.24 -8.76 3.50
C GLU A 154 -37.41 -9.67 2.57
N ILE A 155 -37.87 -10.89 2.31
CA ILE A 155 -37.24 -11.82 1.35
C ILE A 155 -37.17 -11.19 -0.04
N ASN A 156 -38.28 -10.60 -0.53
CA ASN A 156 -38.34 -9.95 -1.83
C ASN A 156 -37.42 -8.76 -1.91
N GLN A 157 -37.37 -7.92 -0.90
CA GLN A 157 -36.46 -6.77 -0.82
C GLN A 157 -34.99 -7.21 -0.85
N ILE A 158 -34.62 -8.28 -0.14
CA ILE A 158 -33.26 -8.80 -0.14
C ILE A 158 -32.90 -9.38 -1.52
N LYS A 159 -33.79 -10.13 -2.14
CA LYS A 159 -33.57 -10.73 -3.49
C LYS A 159 -33.39 -9.66 -4.58
N ASN A 160 -34.09 -8.54 -4.46
CA ASN A 160 -34.10 -7.46 -5.44
C ASN A 160 -32.99 -6.41 -5.21
N ARG A 161 -32.08 -6.61 -4.26
CA ARG A 161 -30.94 -5.70 -4.03
C ARG A 161 -30.00 -5.67 -5.23
N LYS A 162 -29.85 -4.51 -5.84
CA LYS A 162 -28.95 -4.28 -6.99
C LYS A 162 -27.53 -3.92 -6.55
N ASP A 163 -27.42 -3.17 -5.45
CA ASP A 163 -26.12 -2.65 -4.96
C ASP A 163 -25.71 -3.35 -3.66
N LYS A 164 -24.72 -4.25 -3.76
CA LYS A 164 -24.15 -4.96 -2.62
C LYS A 164 -23.29 -4.04 -1.74
N ALA A 165 -22.65 -3.02 -2.34
CA ALA A 165 -21.73 -2.13 -1.66
C ALA A 165 -22.45 -1.27 -0.60
N ALA A 166 -23.70 -0.86 -0.88
CA ALA A 166 -24.53 -0.11 0.05
C ALA A 166 -24.81 -0.84 1.37
N PHE A 167 -24.72 -2.18 1.34
CA PHE A 167 -24.97 -3.05 2.50
C PHE A 167 -23.70 -3.64 3.12
N THR A 168 -22.50 -3.22 2.61
CA THR A 168 -21.21 -3.77 3.04
C THR A 168 -20.20 -2.65 3.22
N VAL A 169 -20.15 -2.04 4.40
CA VAL A 169 -19.23 -0.93 4.72
C VAL A 169 -17.78 -1.30 4.41
N LYS A 170 -17.38 -2.54 4.71
CA LYS A 170 -16.03 -3.05 4.46
C LYS A 170 -15.67 -3.04 2.96
N LEU A 171 -16.62 -3.31 2.08
CA LEU A 171 -16.40 -3.29 0.62
C LEU A 171 -16.08 -1.86 0.16
N PHE A 172 -16.86 -0.89 0.58
CA PHE A 172 -16.63 0.52 0.27
C PHE A 172 -15.24 1.00 0.72
N GLU A 173 -14.82 0.63 1.93
CA GLU A 173 -13.49 1.00 2.45
C GLU A 173 -12.35 0.38 1.64
N LEU A 174 -12.48 -0.88 1.22
CA LEU A 174 -11.49 -1.56 0.38
C LEU A 174 -11.42 -0.93 -1.01
N GLU A 175 -12.54 -0.62 -1.64
CA GLU A 175 -12.57 0.08 -2.94
C GLU A 175 -11.95 1.46 -2.86
N LYS A 176 -12.22 2.21 -1.78
CA LYS A 176 -11.59 3.51 -1.52
C LYS A 176 -10.06 3.36 -1.35
N LYS A 177 -9.60 2.32 -0.66
CA LYS A 177 -8.17 2.02 -0.50
C LYS A 177 -7.54 1.67 -1.84
N LYS A 178 -8.18 0.83 -2.66
CA LYS A 178 -7.72 0.48 -4.01
C LYS A 178 -7.55 1.73 -4.88
N ARG A 179 -8.56 2.63 -4.91
CA ARG A 179 -8.47 3.88 -5.65
C ARG A 179 -7.29 4.75 -5.22
N LYS A 180 -6.99 4.84 -3.91
CA LYS A 180 -5.81 5.58 -3.41
C LYS A 180 -4.50 5.03 -3.96
N PHE A 181 -4.34 3.70 -4.01
CA PHE A 181 -3.14 3.09 -4.59
C PHE A 181 -3.03 3.33 -6.09
N LEU A 182 -4.13 3.22 -6.83
CA LEU A 182 -4.16 3.48 -8.28
C LEU A 182 -3.83 4.94 -8.62
N GLN A 183 -4.32 5.88 -7.82
CA GLN A 183 -4.11 7.32 -8.02
C GLN A 183 -2.77 7.83 -7.48
N ASN A 184 -2.01 6.98 -6.80
CA ASN A 184 -0.71 7.37 -6.25
C ASN A 184 0.32 7.54 -7.37
N GLN A 185 0.74 8.77 -7.60
CA GLN A 185 1.72 9.20 -8.61
C GLN A 185 3.13 9.40 -8.05
N THR A 186 3.44 8.84 -6.88
CA THR A 186 4.75 9.05 -6.24
C THR A 186 5.90 8.55 -7.11
N ILE A 187 5.71 7.42 -7.77
CA ILE A 187 6.72 6.80 -8.64
C ILE A 187 6.93 7.65 -9.90
N GLU A 188 5.86 8.08 -10.55
CA GLU A 188 5.90 8.93 -11.74
C GLU A 188 6.57 10.28 -11.45
N ARG A 189 6.29 10.85 -10.29
CA ARG A 189 6.93 12.09 -9.81
C ARG A 189 8.42 11.87 -9.52
N ALA A 190 8.78 10.74 -8.89
CA ALA A 190 10.18 10.40 -8.64
C ALA A 190 10.96 10.22 -9.94
N LEU A 191 10.38 9.56 -10.95
CA LEU A 191 10.96 9.42 -12.29
C LEU A 191 11.16 10.79 -12.96
N SER A 192 10.14 11.65 -12.92
CA SER A 192 10.23 13.01 -13.49
C SER A 192 11.31 13.87 -12.81
N LEU A 193 11.46 13.74 -11.49
CA LEU A 193 12.51 14.44 -10.75
C LEU A 193 13.90 13.88 -11.09
N PHE A 194 14.04 12.57 -11.18
CA PHE A 194 15.31 11.94 -11.52
C PHE A 194 15.78 12.32 -12.93
N ASP A 195 14.87 12.43 -13.90
CA ASP A 195 15.20 12.85 -15.26
C ASP A 195 15.70 14.31 -15.34
N LYS A 196 15.41 15.14 -14.35
CA LYS A 196 15.90 16.51 -14.26
C LYS A 196 17.30 16.61 -13.64
N ILE A 197 17.81 15.52 -13.03
CA ILE A 197 19.19 15.51 -12.52
C ILE A 197 20.14 15.49 -13.71
N PRO A 198 21.20 16.33 -13.69
CA PRO A 198 22.11 16.50 -14.85
C PRO A 198 23.07 15.31 -15.03
N LEU A 199 22.63 14.10 -14.72
CA LEU A 199 23.42 12.87 -14.89
C LEU A 199 23.75 12.57 -16.36
N LYS A 200 22.95 13.08 -17.30
CA LYS A 200 23.12 12.88 -18.75
C LYS A 200 24.05 13.92 -19.37
N GLN A 201 24.40 14.97 -18.66
CA GLN A 201 25.31 16.00 -19.17
C GLN A 201 26.74 15.48 -19.25
N THR A 202 27.49 15.93 -20.26
CA THR A 202 28.90 15.56 -20.47
C THR A 202 29.77 16.03 -19.31
N ASP A 203 29.40 17.14 -18.68
CA ASP A 203 30.14 17.80 -17.58
C ASP A 203 29.68 17.34 -16.19
N PHE A 204 28.93 16.24 -16.11
CA PHE A 204 28.54 15.70 -14.82
C PHE A 204 29.78 15.34 -14.01
N ARG A 205 29.90 16.00 -12.85
CA ARG A 205 30.91 15.67 -11.84
C ARG A 205 30.21 15.36 -10.52
N ALA A 206 30.51 14.18 -9.98
CA ALA A 206 30.10 13.87 -8.62
C ALA A 206 30.98 14.70 -7.67
N THR A 207 30.42 15.72 -7.07
CA THR A 207 31.01 16.35 -5.89
C THR A 207 30.73 15.44 -4.70
N ILE A 208 31.76 14.78 -4.22
CA ILE A 208 31.74 13.96 -3.01
C ILE A 208 32.17 14.83 -1.85
#